data_89edbe9c5799118b9c9c7400adf31bca
#
_entry.id   89edbe9c5799118b9c9c7400adf31bca
#
_cell.length_a   1.000
_cell.length_b   1.000
_cell.length_c   1.000
_cell.angle_alpha   90.00
_cell.angle_beta   90.00
_cell.angle_gamma   90.00
#
_symmetry.space_group_name_H-M   'P 1'
#
loop_
_entity.id
_entity.type
_entity.pdbx_description
1 polymer ?
#
loop_
_entity_poly.entity_id
_entity_poly.type
_entity_poly.pdbx_seq_one_letter_code
_entity_poly.pdbx_strand_id
1 'polypeptide(L)'
;MENRLLEAKATLPQYDRTKLVPRIVHLGFGAFHRAHQGVYTDILAAEHNSDWGYCEVNLIGGEQQIADLKQQDNLYTVAEMSADAWTARVVGVVKRALHAQVDGLETIFAALCEPQVAIVSLTITEKGYCHAPATGELMLDHPLIVADLQNPQQPKSAPGVIVEALARRKAAGLPAFTVMSCDNMPENGHVVRNVVCAYARAVNAELGDWIAQNVTFPSTMVDRIVPAVTADTLDKIEQLTGVRDPAGVACEPFRQWVIEDNFVAGRPEWEKAGAELVADVVPFEEMKLRMLNGSHSFLAYLGYLAGYQHINECMEDENYRHAAHTLMLNEQAPTLKVKGVDLAHYADQLIARYSNPALRHRTWQIAMDGSQKLPQRMLDSVRWHLVHNSDFSLLALGVAGWMRYVGGVDEQGQAIEVSDPLLSTIQHAVNGSEEGESRVMALLGIEAIFGKELPQERAFVEQVQQAYQQLLAKGAKATVAQYAQR
;
A
#
# COMPACT_ATOMS: atom_id res chain seq x y z
N MET A 1 -33.70 -2.73 12.69
CA MET A 1 -32.95 -3.97 12.45
C MET A 1 -32.02 -4.19 13.64
N GLU A 2 -32.19 -5.28 14.33
CA GLU A 2 -31.24 -5.67 15.37
C GLU A 2 -29.86 -5.84 14.75
N ASN A 3 -28.89 -5.23 15.35
CA ASN A 3 -27.51 -5.29 14.88
C ASN A 3 -26.88 -6.64 15.29
N ARG A 4 -26.97 -7.63 14.41
CA ARG A 4 -26.47 -8.97 14.66
C ARG A 4 -24.97 -9.03 14.96
N LEU A 5 -24.21 -8.03 14.55
CA LEU A 5 -22.78 -7.98 14.85
C LEU A 5 -22.50 -7.84 16.35
N LEU A 6 -23.38 -7.19 17.11
CA LEU A 6 -23.24 -7.09 18.57
C LEU A 6 -23.54 -8.41 19.29
N GLU A 7 -24.01 -9.42 18.59
CA GLU A 7 -24.23 -10.78 19.10
C GLU A 7 -23.16 -11.77 18.59
N ALA A 8 -22.26 -11.30 17.72
CA ALA A 8 -21.25 -12.14 17.10
C ALA A 8 -20.27 -12.71 18.15
N LYS A 9 -19.75 -13.91 17.86
CA LYS A 9 -18.66 -14.54 18.64
C LYS A 9 -17.33 -13.87 18.27
N ALA A 10 -17.17 -12.62 18.68
CA ALA A 10 -16.01 -11.78 18.37
C ALA A 10 -15.75 -10.85 19.56
N THR A 11 -14.59 -10.18 19.54
CA THR A 11 -14.35 -9.07 20.46
C THR A 11 -15.25 -7.91 20.06
N LEU A 12 -16.20 -7.56 20.91
CA LEU A 12 -17.20 -6.51 20.66
C LEU A 12 -16.72 -5.16 21.20
N PRO A 13 -17.21 -4.03 20.65
CA PRO A 13 -16.95 -2.72 21.24
C PRO A 13 -17.45 -2.65 22.68
N GLN A 14 -16.54 -2.39 23.63
CA GLN A 14 -16.86 -2.27 25.08
C GLN A 14 -16.98 -0.81 25.53
N TYR A 15 -16.88 0.13 24.61
CA TYR A 15 -16.98 1.56 24.86
C TYR A 15 -18.33 2.12 24.40
N ASP A 16 -18.71 3.26 24.97
CA ASP A 16 -19.93 3.95 24.61
C ASP A 16 -19.75 4.70 23.27
N ARG A 17 -20.28 4.13 22.22
CA ARG A 17 -20.19 4.68 20.84
C ARG A 17 -20.93 6.02 20.69
N THR A 18 -21.86 6.35 21.57
CA THR A 18 -22.55 7.64 21.55
C THR A 18 -21.63 8.82 21.87
N LYS A 19 -20.52 8.56 22.56
CA LYS A 19 -19.52 9.57 22.93
C LYS A 19 -18.50 9.83 21.82
N LEU A 20 -18.46 9.03 20.77
CA LEU A 20 -17.53 9.20 19.67
C LEU A 20 -17.86 10.52 18.92
N VAL A 21 -16.80 11.26 18.64
CA VAL A 21 -16.86 12.49 17.86
C VAL A 21 -16.14 12.26 16.53
N PRO A 22 -16.78 12.48 15.37
CA PRO A 22 -16.17 12.24 14.06
C PRO A 22 -15.17 13.36 13.70
N ARG A 23 -14.03 13.37 14.36
CA ARG A 23 -12.96 14.33 14.12
C ARG A 23 -12.05 13.97 12.95
N ILE A 24 -12.20 12.76 12.41
CA ILE A 24 -11.49 12.30 11.22
C ILE A 24 -12.52 12.02 10.13
N VAL A 25 -12.34 12.68 8.99
CA VAL A 25 -13.04 12.31 7.76
C VAL A 25 -12.07 11.48 6.93
N HIS A 26 -12.42 10.23 6.68
CA HIS A 26 -11.60 9.31 5.89
C HIS A 26 -12.16 9.14 4.49
N LEU A 27 -11.34 9.36 3.47
CA LEU A 27 -11.69 9.15 2.08
C LEU A 27 -11.15 7.80 1.60
N GLY A 28 -12.05 6.89 1.22
CA GLY A 28 -11.70 5.57 0.72
C GLY A 28 -11.91 4.45 1.75
N PHE A 29 -13.16 4.06 1.98
CA PHE A 29 -13.55 2.98 2.88
C PHE A 29 -13.27 1.60 2.24
N GLY A 30 -11.99 1.31 1.98
CA GLY A 30 -11.54 0.06 1.41
C GLY A 30 -11.16 -0.98 2.47
N ALA A 31 -10.81 -2.18 2.01
CA ALA A 31 -10.43 -3.28 2.89
C ALA A 31 -9.20 -2.94 3.74
N PHE A 32 -8.20 -2.28 3.16
CA PHE A 32 -6.98 -1.93 3.89
C PHE A 32 -7.26 -0.99 5.06
N HIS A 33 -7.97 0.10 4.84
CA HIS A 33 -8.34 1.04 5.90
C HIS A 33 -9.12 0.35 7.02
N ARG A 34 -10.09 -0.49 6.67
CA ARG A 34 -10.88 -1.25 7.65
C ARG A 34 -10.02 -2.14 8.54
N ALA A 35 -9.04 -2.82 7.95
CA ALA A 35 -8.15 -3.72 8.67
C ALA A 35 -6.96 -3.03 9.34
N HIS A 36 -6.68 -1.78 9.05
CA HIS A 36 -5.49 -1.07 9.54
C HIS A 36 -5.86 0.13 10.42
N GLN A 37 -6.03 1.33 9.84
CA GLN A 37 -6.31 2.54 10.64
C GLN A 37 -7.55 2.39 11.52
N GLY A 38 -8.59 1.74 11.02
CA GLY A 38 -9.80 1.47 11.78
C GLY A 38 -9.55 0.64 13.04
N VAL A 39 -8.67 -0.34 12.95
CA VAL A 39 -8.28 -1.19 14.10
C VAL A 39 -7.49 -0.40 15.14
N TYR A 40 -6.50 0.39 14.73
CA TYR A 40 -5.74 1.24 15.66
C TYR A 40 -6.65 2.18 16.44
N THR A 41 -7.59 2.81 15.76
CA THR A 41 -8.51 3.77 16.39
C THR A 41 -9.53 3.06 17.29
N ASP A 42 -9.99 1.87 16.91
CA ASP A 42 -10.87 1.04 17.73
C ASP A 42 -10.20 0.59 19.04
N ILE A 43 -8.92 0.21 18.98
CA ILE A 43 -8.13 -0.15 20.16
C ILE A 43 -8.04 1.03 21.13
N LEU A 44 -7.84 2.25 20.62
CA LEU A 44 -7.80 3.45 21.45
C LEU A 44 -9.13 3.69 22.16
N ALA A 45 -10.24 3.50 21.48
CA ALA A 45 -11.57 3.63 22.09
C ALA A 45 -11.81 2.56 23.15
N ALA A 46 -11.41 1.31 22.86
CA ALA A 46 -11.62 0.17 23.75
C ALA A 46 -10.74 0.19 24.99
N GLU A 47 -9.46 0.57 24.86
CA GLU A 47 -8.45 0.40 25.89
C GLU A 47 -7.97 1.72 26.51
N HIS A 48 -8.16 2.85 25.83
CA HIS A 48 -7.63 4.15 26.24
C HIS A 48 -8.68 5.25 26.30
N ASN A 49 -9.95 4.87 26.29
CA ASN A 49 -11.07 5.78 26.47
C ASN A 49 -11.10 6.95 25.46
N SER A 50 -10.60 6.72 24.24
CA SER A 50 -10.59 7.70 23.16
C SER A 50 -12.01 7.95 22.63
N ASP A 51 -12.34 9.21 22.39
CA ASP A 51 -13.60 9.62 21.74
C ASP A 51 -13.46 9.94 20.25
N TRP A 52 -12.30 9.68 19.68
CA TRP A 52 -12.06 9.91 18.26
C TRP A 52 -12.80 8.86 17.40
N GLY A 53 -13.64 9.35 16.49
CA GLY A 53 -14.37 8.51 15.55
C GLY A 53 -14.18 8.98 14.11
N TYR A 54 -14.66 8.16 13.18
CA TYR A 54 -14.59 8.42 11.74
C TYR A 54 -15.95 8.86 11.18
N CYS A 55 -15.89 9.78 10.22
CA CYS A 55 -16.82 9.88 9.12
C CYS A 55 -16.18 9.23 7.90
N GLU A 56 -16.67 8.09 7.48
CA GLU A 56 -16.15 7.36 6.32
C GLU A 56 -16.83 7.85 5.04
N VAL A 57 -16.03 8.13 4.01
CA VAL A 57 -16.53 8.69 2.75
C VAL A 57 -15.95 7.94 1.56
N ASN A 58 -16.83 7.54 0.62
CA ASN A 58 -16.43 7.15 -0.72
C ASN A 58 -16.88 8.23 -1.71
N LEU A 59 -15.94 8.71 -2.54
CA LEU A 59 -16.21 9.72 -3.57
C LEU A 59 -16.60 9.10 -4.90
N ILE A 60 -15.89 8.03 -5.30
CA ILE A 60 -16.07 7.35 -6.58
C ILE A 60 -16.07 5.83 -6.31
N GLY A 61 -17.13 5.15 -6.75
CA GLY A 61 -17.26 3.71 -6.52
C GLY A 61 -17.52 3.36 -5.05
N GLY A 62 -17.70 2.08 -4.78
CA GLY A 62 -17.90 1.57 -3.42
C GLY A 62 -19.23 1.96 -2.78
N GLU A 63 -20.28 2.21 -3.59
CA GLU A 63 -21.63 2.52 -3.10
C GLU A 63 -22.17 1.42 -2.21
N GLN A 64 -21.97 0.16 -2.61
CA GLN A 64 -22.46 -0.99 -1.85
C GLN A 64 -21.73 -1.14 -0.51
N GLN A 65 -20.44 -0.85 -0.45
CA GLN A 65 -19.67 -0.90 0.80
C GLN A 65 -20.24 0.07 1.84
N ILE A 66 -20.57 1.28 1.43
CA ILE A 66 -21.17 2.28 2.31
C ILE A 66 -22.60 1.88 2.70
N ALA A 67 -23.38 1.36 1.76
CA ALA A 67 -24.73 0.88 2.03
C ALA A 67 -24.74 -0.28 3.05
N ASP A 68 -23.85 -1.25 2.88
CA ASP A 68 -23.69 -2.39 3.78
C ASP A 68 -23.31 -1.92 5.20
N LEU A 69 -22.40 -0.98 5.30
CA LEU A 69 -21.97 -0.41 6.58
C LEU A 69 -23.13 0.29 7.30
N LYS A 70 -23.89 1.11 6.59
CA LYS A 70 -25.07 1.80 7.14
C LYS A 70 -26.11 0.83 7.66
N GLN A 71 -26.36 -0.27 6.95
CA GLN A 71 -27.36 -1.26 7.34
C GLN A 71 -27.03 -1.99 8.63
N GLN A 72 -25.75 -2.02 9.02
CA GLN A 72 -25.28 -2.69 10.24
C GLN A 72 -24.78 -1.70 11.31
N ASP A 73 -25.39 -0.54 11.35
CA ASP A 73 -25.12 0.50 12.36
C ASP A 73 -23.65 0.92 12.40
N ASN A 74 -23.03 1.02 11.23
CA ASN A 74 -21.61 1.40 11.05
C ASN A 74 -20.62 0.49 11.81
N LEU A 75 -20.97 -0.75 12.04
CA LEU A 75 -20.09 -1.79 12.57
C LEU A 75 -19.56 -2.67 11.43
N TYR A 76 -18.33 -3.16 11.58
CA TYR A 76 -17.80 -4.15 10.66
C TYR A 76 -16.80 -5.07 11.37
N THR A 77 -16.63 -6.27 10.83
CA THR A 77 -15.77 -7.31 11.39
C THR A 77 -14.41 -7.32 10.71
N VAL A 78 -13.36 -7.40 11.52
CA VAL A 78 -11.97 -7.68 11.09
C VAL A 78 -11.56 -9.04 11.65
N ALA A 79 -11.26 -9.99 10.76
CA ALA A 79 -10.73 -11.30 11.13
C ALA A 79 -9.22 -11.32 10.98
N GLU A 80 -8.50 -11.60 12.05
CA GLU A 80 -7.06 -11.84 12.01
C GLU A 80 -6.82 -13.34 11.84
N MET A 81 -6.06 -13.69 10.80
CA MET A 81 -5.81 -15.06 10.39
C MET A 81 -4.35 -15.42 10.59
N SER A 82 -4.08 -16.38 11.47
CA SER A 82 -2.78 -17.04 11.59
C SER A 82 -2.88 -18.52 11.19
N ALA A 83 -1.74 -19.21 11.18
CA ALA A 83 -1.71 -20.64 10.91
C ALA A 83 -2.51 -21.46 11.95
N ASP A 84 -2.49 -21.00 13.21
CA ASP A 84 -3.02 -21.77 14.34
C ASP A 84 -4.40 -21.31 14.80
N ALA A 85 -4.74 -20.05 14.55
CA ALA A 85 -5.98 -19.47 15.05
C ALA A 85 -6.49 -18.32 14.18
N TRP A 86 -7.82 -18.20 14.15
CA TRP A 86 -8.52 -17.06 13.61
C TRP A 86 -9.25 -16.37 14.74
N THR A 87 -9.06 -15.06 14.84
CA THR A 87 -9.78 -14.22 15.81
C THR A 87 -10.53 -13.13 15.08
N ALA A 88 -11.61 -12.65 15.66
CA ALA A 88 -12.42 -11.60 15.07
C ALA A 88 -12.64 -10.46 16.06
N ARG A 89 -12.64 -9.25 15.54
CA ARG A 89 -12.96 -8.02 16.25
C ARG A 89 -14.05 -7.29 15.46
N VAL A 90 -15.07 -6.81 16.17
CA VAL A 90 -16.03 -5.86 15.61
C VAL A 90 -15.52 -4.45 15.88
N VAL A 91 -15.26 -3.70 14.82
CA VAL A 91 -14.82 -2.30 14.90
C VAL A 91 -16.03 -1.38 14.97
N GLY A 92 -16.05 -0.51 15.98
CA GLY A 92 -17.19 0.35 16.28
C GLY A 92 -16.91 1.85 16.20
N VAL A 93 -15.76 2.28 15.69
CA VAL A 93 -15.34 3.70 15.68
C VAL A 93 -15.89 4.52 14.51
N VAL A 94 -16.68 3.92 13.64
CA VAL A 94 -17.34 4.66 12.56
C VAL A 94 -18.62 5.30 13.06
N LYS A 95 -18.68 6.61 13.01
CA LYS A 95 -19.83 7.40 13.45
C LYS A 95 -20.80 7.68 12.32
N ARG A 96 -20.26 7.95 11.12
CA ARG A 96 -21.04 8.26 9.91
C ARG A 96 -20.39 7.59 8.69
N ALA A 97 -21.21 7.24 7.71
CA ALA A 97 -20.77 6.70 6.44
C ALA A 97 -21.54 7.38 5.30
N LEU A 98 -20.82 7.96 4.35
CA LEU A 98 -21.37 8.78 3.29
C LEU A 98 -20.80 8.38 1.92
N HIS A 99 -21.61 8.51 0.90
CA HIS A 99 -21.20 8.36 -0.49
C HIS A 99 -21.60 9.59 -1.30
N ALA A 100 -20.67 10.11 -2.11
CA ALA A 100 -20.89 11.36 -2.85
C ALA A 100 -22.11 11.31 -3.77
N GLN A 101 -22.35 10.19 -4.45
CA GLN A 101 -23.47 10.05 -5.38
C GLN A 101 -24.78 9.71 -4.70
N VAL A 102 -24.76 9.08 -3.53
CA VAL A 102 -25.95 8.64 -2.79
C VAL A 102 -26.43 9.73 -1.84
N ASP A 103 -25.53 10.27 -1.05
CA ASP A 103 -25.83 11.26 -0.01
C ASP A 103 -25.70 12.71 -0.50
N GLY A 104 -25.05 12.89 -1.65
CA GLY A 104 -24.78 14.19 -2.23
C GLY A 104 -23.49 14.84 -1.72
N LEU A 105 -22.88 15.61 -2.58
CA LEU A 105 -21.60 16.27 -2.30
C LEU A 105 -21.73 17.32 -1.18
N GLU A 106 -22.86 18.01 -1.11
CA GLU A 106 -23.10 19.00 -0.05
C GLU A 106 -23.17 18.36 1.35
N THR A 107 -23.67 17.14 1.47
CA THR A 107 -23.66 16.39 2.73
C THR A 107 -22.21 16.08 3.16
N ILE A 108 -21.36 15.75 2.20
CA ILE A 108 -19.91 15.50 2.45
C ILE A 108 -19.22 16.80 2.88
N PHE A 109 -19.49 17.92 2.21
CA PHE A 109 -18.95 19.21 2.62
C PHE A 109 -19.44 19.66 4.00
N ALA A 110 -20.69 19.39 4.33
CA ALA A 110 -21.20 19.65 5.67
C ALA A 110 -20.40 18.89 6.73
N ALA A 111 -20.06 17.61 6.47
CA ALA A 111 -19.23 16.81 7.35
C ALA A 111 -17.79 17.35 7.44
N LEU A 112 -17.16 17.69 6.32
CA LEU A 112 -15.81 18.23 6.26
C LEU A 112 -15.66 19.61 6.90
N CYS A 113 -16.73 20.37 6.95
CA CYS A 113 -16.77 21.73 7.51
C CYS A 113 -17.24 21.77 8.97
N GLU A 114 -17.48 20.64 9.60
CA GLU A 114 -17.75 20.62 11.04
C GLU A 114 -16.51 21.11 11.81
N PRO A 115 -16.69 21.99 12.82
CA PRO A 115 -15.56 22.64 13.50
C PRO A 115 -14.56 21.67 14.14
N GLN A 116 -15.03 20.52 14.63
CA GLN A 116 -14.21 19.52 15.30
C GLN A 116 -13.36 18.68 14.35
N VAL A 117 -13.56 18.71 13.04
CA VAL A 117 -12.75 17.93 12.10
C VAL A 117 -11.32 18.41 12.13
N ALA A 118 -10.43 17.53 12.53
CA ALA A 118 -9.00 17.78 12.72
C ALA A 118 -8.12 17.13 11.65
N ILE A 119 -8.58 16.04 11.05
CA ILE A 119 -7.82 15.23 10.10
C ILE A 119 -8.74 14.79 8.95
N VAL A 120 -8.22 14.92 7.73
CA VAL A 120 -8.74 14.22 6.55
C VAL A 120 -7.70 13.19 6.14
N SER A 121 -8.03 11.92 6.27
CA SER A 121 -7.14 10.82 5.93
C SER A 121 -7.59 10.14 4.63
N LEU A 122 -6.64 9.53 3.91
CA LEU A 122 -6.88 8.98 2.59
C LEU A 122 -6.27 7.58 2.44
N THR A 123 -7.08 6.66 1.90
CA THR A 123 -6.65 5.42 1.26
C THR A 123 -7.43 5.29 -0.05
N ILE A 124 -6.99 6.02 -1.07
CA ILE A 124 -7.70 6.18 -2.35
C ILE A 124 -6.95 5.56 -3.52
N THR A 125 -5.88 4.80 -3.25
CA THR A 125 -4.89 4.30 -4.19
C THR A 125 -4.11 5.42 -4.89
N GLU A 126 -3.01 5.07 -5.54
CA GLU A 126 -2.14 6.05 -6.22
C GLU A 126 -2.90 6.86 -7.28
N LYS A 127 -3.85 6.24 -7.97
CA LYS A 127 -4.65 6.86 -9.02
C LYS A 127 -5.52 8.02 -8.52
N GLY A 128 -5.97 7.95 -7.29
CA GLY A 128 -6.86 8.96 -6.70
C GLY A 128 -6.21 10.32 -6.48
N TYR A 129 -4.89 10.40 -6.48
CA TYR A 129 -4.15 11.66 -6.31
C TYR A 129 -3.99 12.45 -7.61
N CYS A 130 -4.26 11.84 -8.76
CA CYS A 130 -4.12 12.48 -10.07
C CYS A 130 -2.71 13.07 -10.29
N HIS A 131 -1.68 12.37 -9.83
CA HIS A 131 -0.29 12.82 -9.92
C HIS A 131 0.51 12.04 -10.96
N ALA A 132 1.57 12.65 -11.45
CA ALA A 132 2.56 11.98 -12.29
C ALA A 132 3.46 11.11 -11.38
N PRO A 133 3.51 9.78 -11.57
CA PRO A 133 4.29 8.91 -10.68
C PRO A 133 5.78 9.24 -10.62
N ALA A 134 6.34 9.70 -11.75
CA ALA A 134 7.77 10.03 -11.84
C ALA A 134 8.17 11.28 -11.04
N THR A 135 7.29 12.25 -10.87
CA THR A 135 7.60 13.56 -10.27
C THR A 135 6.82 13.85 -8.98
N GLY A 136 5.71 13.17 -8.76
CA GLY A 136 4.78 13.47 -7.66
C GLY A 136 3.95 14.74 -7.89
N GLU A 137 4.02 15.34 -9.08
CA GLU A 137 3.30 16.57 -9.43
C GLU A 137 1.88 16.28 -9.90
N LEU A 138 0.97 17.23 -9.65
CA LEU A 138 -0.39 17.16 -10.14
C LEU A 138 -0.40 17.15 -11.67
N MET A 139 -1.14 16.22 -12.26
CA MET A 139 -1.42 16.20 -13.70
C MET A 139 -2.58 17.14 -14.01
N LEU A 140 -2.28 18.36 -14.46
CA LEU A 140 -3.30 19.37 -14.82
C LEU A 140 -4.16 18.96 -16.00
N ASP A 141 -3.70 18.05 -16.82
CA ASP A 141 -4.40 17.48 -17.98
C ASP A 141 -5.23 16.22 -17.63
N HIS A 142 -5.18 15.77 -16.40
CA HIS A 142 -5.99 14.65 -15.95
C HIS A 142 -7.49 15.00 -16.10
N PRO A 143 -8.32 14.14 -16.71
CA PRO A 143 -9.73 14.44 -16.98
C PRO A 143 -10.52 14.92 -15.75
N LEU A 144 -10.31 14.30 -14.60
CA LEU A 144 -10.97 14.72 -13.35
C LEU A 144 -10.53 16.12 -12.90
N ILE A 145 -9.24 16.43 -13.04
CA ILE A 145 -8.70 17.74 -12.65
C ILE A 145 -9.21 18.82 -13.59
N VAL A 146 -9.20 18.57 -14.90
CA VAL A 146 -9.76 19.50 -15.90
C VAL A 146 -11.23 19.82 -15.58
N ALA A 147 -12.03 18.79 -15.32
CA ALA A 147 -13.46 18.97 -14.97
C ALA A 147 -13.64 19.75 -13.65
N ASP A 148 -12.86 19.43 -12.62
CA ASP A 148 -12.97 20.07 -11.33
C ASP A 148 -12.54 21.54 -11.38
N LEU A 149 -11.51 21.89 -12.16
CA LEU A 149 -11.10 23.29 -12.35
C LEU A 149 -12.12 24.12 -13.09
N GLN A 150 -12.96 23.51 -13.93
CA GLN A 150 -14.07 24.17 -14.59
C GLN A 150 -15.24 24.42 -13.66
N ASN A 151 -15.39 23.61 -12.60
CA ASN A 151 -16.43 23.74 -11.59
C ASN A 151 -15.89 23.38 -10.19
N PRO A 152 -15.06 24.25 -9.59
CA PRO A 152 -14.38 23.94 -8.34
C PRO A 152 -15.30 23.69 -7.14
N GLN A 153 -16.54 24.15 -7.20
CA GLN A 153 -17.53 24.00 -6.12
C GLN A 153 -18.25 22.64 -6.16
N GLN A 154 -18.12 21.90 -7.26
CA GLN A 154 -18.68 20.55 -7.42
C GLN A 154 -17.61 19.56 -7.89
N PRO A 155 -16.53 19.38 -7.13
CA PRO A 155 -15.43 18.51 -7.53
C PRO A 155 -15.81 17.04 -7.45
N LYS A 156 -15.12 16.22 -8.24
CA LYS A 156 -15.23 14.76 -8.22
C LYS A 156 -13.95 14.10 -7.70
N SER A 157 -12.79 14.75 -7.90
CA SER A 157 -11.49 14.23 -7.44
C SER A 157 -11.30 14.48 -5.95
N ALA A 158 -10.47 13.64 -5.30
CA ALA A 158 -10.08 13.84 -3.91
C ALA A 158 -9.36 15.18 -3.71
N PRO A 159 -8.38 15.58 -4.55
CA PRO A 159 -7.78 16.90 -4.43
C PRO A 159 -8.79 18.04 -4.50
N GLY A 160 -9.73 17.97 -5.43
CA GLY A 160 -10.78 18.98 -5.57
C GLY A 160 -11.68 19.08 -4.35
N VAL A 161 -12.10 17.95 -3.79
CA VAL A 161 -12.95 17.91 -2.59
C VAL A 161 -12.21 18.47 -1.37
N ILE A 162 -10.96 18.10 -1.18
CA ILE A 162 -10.13 18.61 -0.06
C ILE A 162 -9.97 20.13 -0.16
N VAL A 163 -9.64 20.64 -1.33
CA VAL A 163 -9.43 22.08 -1.55
C VAL A 163 -10.72 22.88 -1.37
N GLU A 164 -11.84 22.41 -1.92
CA GLU A 164 -13.12 23.08 -1.74
C GLU A 164 -13.55 23.09 -0.27
N ALA A 165 -13.35 22.00 0.47
CA ALA A 165 -13.61 21.95 1.90
C ALA A 165 -12.77 22.98 2.67
N LEU A 166 -11.49 23.09 2.34
CA LEU A 166 -10.58 24.06 2.96
C LEU A 166 -10.96 25.51 2.61
N ALA A 167 -11.40 25.77 1.36
CA ALA A 167 -11.91 27.07 0.95
C ALA A 167 -13.14 27.48 1.76
N ARG A 168 -14.08 26.57 1.95
CA ARG A 168 -15.29 26.80 2.76
C ARG A 168 -14.97 27.02 4.23
N ARG A 169 -14.02 26.26 4.79
CA ARG A 169 -13.57 26.43 6.17
C ARG A 169 -12.89 27.79 6.37
N LYS A 170 -12.02 28.17 5.45
CA LYS A 170 -11.38 29.50 5.47
C LYS A 170 -12.42 30.62 5.46
N ALA A 171 -13.37 30.55 4.55
CA ALA A 171 -14.45 31.54 4.43
C ALA A 171 -15.33 31.63 5.69
N ALA A 172 -15.56 30.51 6.38
CA ALA A 172 -16.32 30.44 7.62
C ALA A 172 -15.52 30.78 8.88
N GLY A 173 -14.23 31.08 8.76
CA GLY A 173 -13.35 31.35 9.89
C GLY A 173 -13.00 30.13 10.73
N LEU A 174 -13.17 28.92 10.18
CA LEU A 174 -12.81 27.65 10.84
C LEU A 174 -11.33 27.35 10.67
N PRO A 175 -10.70 26.67 11.62
CA PRO A 175 -9.29 26.26 11.50
C PRO A 175 -9.11 25.24 10.37
N ALA A 176 -7.91 25.17 9.82
CA ALA A 176 -7.53 24.13 8.88
C ALA A 176 -7.46 22.76 9.57
N PHE A 177 -7.58 21.70 8.79
CA PHE A 177 -7.32 20.34 9.22
C PHE A 177 -5.99 19.83 8.64
N THR A 178 -5.50 18.72 9.17
CA THR A 178 -4.39 17.96 8.62
C THR A 178 -4.88 17.05 7.51
N VAL A 179 -4.10 16.91 6.44
CA VAL A 179 -4.36 15.96 5.35
C VAL A 179 -3.32 14.85 5.40
N MET A 180 -3.75 13.63 5.69
CA MET A 180 -2.87 12.50 5.96
C MET A 180 -3.14 11.36 4.97
N SER A 181 -2.21 11.14 4.04
CA SER A 181 -2.24 9.96 3.18
C SER A 181 -1.79 8.73 3.96
N CYS A 182 -2.56 7.66 3.84
CA CYS A 182 -2.20 6.32 4.32
C CYS A 182 -2.09 5.32 3.15
N ASP A 183 -1.85 5.83 1.94
CA ASP A 183 -1.60 5.00 0.77
C ASP A 183 -0.15 4.53 0.72
N ASN A 184 0.04 3.35 0.14
CA ASN A 184 1.35 2.71 -0.01
C ASN A 184 2.11 3.31 -1.20
N MET A 185 2.62 4.52 -1.03
CA MET A 185 3.46 5.19 -2.03
C MET A 185 4.59 5.96 -1.35
N PRO A 186 5.75 6.08 -2.02
CA PRO A 186 6.90 6.79 -1.47
C PRO A 186 6.57 8.23 -1.15
N GLU A 187 7.00 8.69 0.03
CA GLU A 187 6.83 10.07 0.49
C GLU A 187 5.39 10.59 0.30
N ASN A 188 4.42 9.79 0.74
CA ASN A 188 3.01 10.06 0.49
C ASN A 188 2.54 11.44 1.00
N GLY A 189 3.10 11.93 2.09
CA GLY A 189 2.82 13.27 2.60
C GLY A 189 3.26 14.38 1.64
N HIS A 190 4.43 14.24 1.03
CA HIS A 190 4.91 15.18 0.03
C HIS A 190 4.07 15.16 -1.25
N VAL A 191 3.68 13.96 -1.70
CA VAL A 191 2.83 13.81 -2.90
C VAL A 191 1.49 14.50 -2.69
N VAL A 192 0.81 14.24 -1.58
CA VAL A 192 -0.50 14.84 -1.33
C VAL A 192 -0.39 16.35 -1.12
N ARG A 193 0.67 16.84 -0.48
CA ARG A 193 0.94 18.27 -0.36
C ARG A 193 1.10 18.93 -1.74
N ASN A 194 1.94 18.36 -2.59
CA ASN A 194 2.16 18.87 -3.94
C ASN A 194 0.87 18.96 -4.74
N VAL A 195 0.09 17.89 -4.72
CA VAL A 195 -1.17 17.78 -5.46
C VAL A 195 -2.21 18.77 -4.95
N VAL A 196 -2.43 18.83 -3.64
CA VAL A 196 -3.42 19.72 -3.02
C VAL A 196 -3.04 21.19 -3.22
N CYS A 197 -1.78 21.55 -2.98
CA CYS A 197 -1.32 22.92 -3.15
C CYS A 197 -1.34 23.36 -4.61
N ALA A 198 -0.94 22.49 -5.56
CA ALA A 198 -0.97 22.82 -6.98
C ALA A 198 -2.41 23.01 -7.49
N TYR A 199 -3.33 22.14 -7.09
CA TYR A 199 -4.74 22.29 -7.43
C TYR A 199 -5.33 23.58 -6.84
N ALA A 200 -5.06 23.85 -5.57
CA ALA A 200 -5.53 25.07 -4.92
C ALA A 200 -5.02 26.34 -5.61
N ARG A 201 -3.75 26.38 -6.01
CA ARG A 201 -3.18 27.50 -6.76
C ARG A 201 -3.80 27.67 -8.13
N ALA A 202 -4.16 26.58 -8.79
CA ALA A 202 -4.86 26.62 -10.06
C ALA A 202 -6.28 27.20 -9.94
N VAL A 203 -6.93 27.03 -8.78
CA VAL A 203 -8.21 27.66 -8.47
C VAL A 203 -8.04 29.12 -8.07
N ASN A 204 -7.14 29.38 -7.13
CA ASN A 204 -6.89 30.71 -6.57
C ASN A 204 -5.53 30.71 -5.86
N ALA A 205 -4.63 31.63 -6.26
CA ALA A 205 -3.27 31.71 -5.72
C ALA A 205 -3.25 31.97 -4.21
N GLU A 206 -4.11 32.85 -3.71
CA GLU A 206 -4.23 33.15 -2.28
C GLU A 206 -4.67 31.95 -1.46
N LEU A 207 -5.61 31.17 -1.96
CA LEU A 207 -6.06 29.92 -1.33
C LEU A 207 -4.91 28.89 -1.28
N GLY A 208 -4.14 28.76 -2.36
CA GLY A 208 -2.98 27.87 -2.39
C GLY A 208 -1.92 28.25 -1.36
N ASP A 209 -1.63 29.53 -1.20
CA ASP A 209 -0.68 30.03 -0.21
C ASP A 209 -1.20 29.81 1.22
N TRP A 210 -2.49 30.05 1.45
CA TRP A 210 -3.11 29.80 2.75
C TRP A 210 -3.04 28.33 3.14
N ILE A 211 -3.33 27.42 2.22
CA ILE A 211 -3.23 25.96 2.46
C ILE A 211 -1.78 25.57 2.77
N ALA A 212 -0.82 26.05 1.98
CA ALA A 212 0.60 25.75 2.20
C ALA A 212 1.09 26.19 3.60
N GLN A 213 0.53 27.27 4.15
CA GLN A 213 0.92 27.81 5.44
C GLN A 213 0.16 27.21 6.63
N ASN A 214 -1.07 26.74 6.44
CA ASN A 214 -1.96 26.36 7.54
C ASN A 214 -2.26 24.86 7.63
N VAL A 215 -2.08 24.11 6.54
CA VAL A 215 -2.34 22.66 6.49
C VAL A 215 -1.05 21.90 6.65
N THR A 216 -1.06 20.86 7.44
CA THR A 216 0.05 19.91 7.54
C THR A 216 -0.26 18.63 6.77
N PHE A 217 0.78 17.99 6.25
CA PHE A 217 0.71 16.81 5.41
C PHE A 217 1.72 15.76 5.92
N PRO A 218 1.44 15.11 7.06
CA PRO A 218 2.35 14.12 7.62
C PRO A 218 2.50 12.95 6.66
N SER A 219 3.73 12.51 6.45
CA SER A 219 4.00 11.25 5.77
C SER A 219 3.73 10.08 6.70
N THR A 220 3.26 8.97 6.16
CA THR A 220 3.01 7.74 6.92
C THR A 220 3.57 6.53 6.18
N MET A 221 3.96 5.52 6.94
CA MET A 221 4.26 4.19 6.41
C MET A 221 3.27 3.21 7.02
N VAL A 222 2.55 2.50 6.19
CA VAL A 222 1.52 1.54 6.59
C VAL A 222 1.94 0.14 6.16
N ASP A 223 1.70 -0.85 7.02
CA ASP A 223 2.02 -2.24 6.72
C ASP A 223 1.05 -3.20 7.43
N ARG A 224 0.32 -3.93 6.65
CA ARG A 224 -0.49 -5.09 7.02
C ARG A 224 -0.90 -5.81 5.74
N ILE A 225 -0.73 -7.12 5.68
CA ILE A 225 -1.24 -7.89 4.55
C ILE A 225 -2.74 -8.06 4.71
N VAL A 226 -3.49 -7.50 3.77
CA VAL A 226 -4.96 -7.56 3.70
C VAL A 226 -5.34 -8.10 2.32
N PRO A 227 -5.57 -9.41 2.19
CA PRO A 227 -5.98 -10.00 0.92
C PRO A 227 -7.32 -9.43 0.44
N ALA A 228 -7.54 -9.47 -0.87
CA ALA A 228 -8.82 -9.08 -1.44
C ALA A 228 -9.97 -9.88 -0.83
N VAL A 229 -11.07 -9.19 -0.51
CA VAL A 229 -12.26 -9.82 0.05
C VAL A 229 -12.97 -10.62 -1.03
N THR A 230 -13.18 -11.90 -0.78
CA THR A 230 -13.90 -12.83 -1.66
C THR A 230 -15.12 -13.40 -0.92
N ALA A 231 -15.98 -14.13 -1.65
CA ALA A 231 -17.09 -14.85 -1.02
C ALA A 231 -16.57 -15.86 0.03
N ASP A 232 -15.44 -16.51 -0.24
CA ASP A 232 -14.81 -17.44 0.71
C ASP A 232 -14.36 -16.73 2.00
N THR A 233 -13.83 -15.52 1.89
CA THR A 233 -13.47 -14.68 3.05
C THR A 233 -14.69 -14.43 3.93
N LEU A 234 -15.80 -14.03 3.33
CA LEU A 234 -17.05 -13.73 4.06
C LEU A 234 -17.66 -14.99 4.67
N ASP A 235 -17.59 -16.13 3.98
CA ASP A 235 -18.03 -17.41 4.50
C ASP A 235 -17.25 -17.83 5.75
N LYS A 236 -15.93 -17.66 5.73
CA LYS A 236 -15.07 -17.96 6.88
C LYS A 236 -15.32 -17.03 8.06
N ILE A 237 -15.55 -15.76 7.81
CA ILE A 237 -15.94 -14.80 8.87
C ILE A 237 -17.28 -15.23 9.50
N GLU A 238 -18.25 -15.62 8.69
CA GLU A 238 -19.53 -16.10 9.18
C GLU A 238 -19.41 -17.38 10.03
N GLN A 239 -18.56 -18.31 9.60
CA GLN A 239 -18.27 -19.53 10.38
C GLN A 239 -17.63 -19.17 11.72
N LEU A 240 -16.72 -18.20 11.75
CA LEU A 240 -16.02 -17.75 12.94
C LEU A 240 -16.93 -17.00 13.93
N THR A 241 -17.78 -16.12 13.43
CA THR A 241 -18.56 -15.19 14.23
C THR A 241 -20.02 -15.60 14.43
N GLY A 242 -20.54 -16.45 13.55
CA GLY A 242 -21.96 -16.78 13.49
C GLY A 242 -22.82 -15.72 12.76
N VAL A 243 -22.20 -14.71 12.18
CA VAL A 243 -22.90 -13.59 11.52
C VAL A 243 -22.30 -13.31 10.14
N ARG A 244 -23.15 -13.20 9.13
CA ARG A 244 -22.78 -12.76 7.79
C ARG A 244 -22.53 -11.24 7.81
N ASP A 245 -21.31 -10.83 7.52
CA ASP A 245 -20.90 -9.42 7.46
C ASP A 245 -20.36 -9.07 6.07
N PRO A 246 -21.15 -8.42 5.21
CA PRO A 246 -20.70 -8.04 3.87
C PRO A 246 -19.61 -6.96 3.89
N ALA A 247 -19.44 -6.23 4.99
CA ALA A 247 -18.36 -5.27 5.18
C ALA A 247 -17.13 -5.88 5.87
N GLY A 248 -17.15 -7.18 6.15
CA GLY A 248 -16.05 -7.89 6.79
C GLY A 248 -14.78 -7.91 5.97
N VAL A 249 -13.64 -7.93 6.64
CA VAL A 249 -12.31 -8.07 6.04
C VAL A 249 -11.48 -9.05 6.82
N ALA A 250 -10.51 -9.65 6.15
CA ALA A 250 -9.55 -10.55 6.78
C ALA A 250 -8.12 -10.03 6.54
N CYS A 251 -7.24 -10.27 7.49
CA CYS A 251 -5.87 -9.79 7.46
C CYS A 251 -4.95 -10.68 8.29
N GLU A 252 -3.65 -10.46 8.18
CA GLU A 252 -2.67 -11.08 9.06
C GLU A 252 -2.72 -10.49 10.49
N PRO A 253 -2.15 -11.17 11.50
CA PRO A 253 -2.03 -10.61 12.85
C PRO A 253 -1.10 -9.40 12.93
N PHE A 254 -0.02 -9.37 12.14
CA PHE A 254 0.93 -8.26 12.11
C PHE A 254 0.29 -6.99 11.58
N ARG A 255 0.62 -5.87 12.20
CA ARG A 255 0.34 -4.52 11.71
C ARG A 255 1.46 -3.58 12.12
N GLN A 256 1.75 -2.61 11.27
CA GLN A 256 2.69 -1.54 11.57
C GLN A 256 2.19 -0.23 10.98
N TRP A 257 2.37 0.85 11.73
CA TRP A 257 2.03 2.18 11.30
C TRP A 257 3.06 3.16 11.85
N VAL A 258 3.79 3.81 10.97
CA VAL A 258 4.76 4.85 11.32
C VAL A 258 4.23 6.18 10.79
N ILE A 259 4.18 7.18 11.64
CA ILE A 259 3.50 8.45 11.38
C ILE A 259 4.45 9.60 11.71
N GLU A 260 4.63 10.51 10.78
CA GLU A 260 5.29 11.80 11.04
C GLU A 260 4.40 12.62 11.99
N ASP A 261 4.93 13.00 13.14
CA ASP A 261 4.15 13.75 14.15
C ASP A 261 4.04 15.22 13.79
N ASN A 262 3.18 15.53 12.82
CA ASN A 262 3.00 16.86 12.26
C ASN A 262 1.50 17.13 12.00
N PHE A 263 0.78 17.53 13.05
CA PHE A 263 -0.67 17.73 13.04
C PHE A 263 -1.02 19.15 13.47
N VAL A 264 -1.88 19.82 12.72
CA VAL A 264 -2.25 21.21 12.95
C VAL A 264 -3.38 21.38 13.99
N ALA A 265 -4.22 20.36 14.17
CA ALA A 265 -5.43 20.43 14.99
C ALA A 265 -5.55 19.25 15.98
N GLY A 266 -4.44 18.62 16.30
CA GLY A 266 -4.42 17.44 17.16
C GLY A 266 -4.66 16.13 16.42
N ARG A 267 -4.47 15.04 17.13
CA ARG A 267 -4.62 13.67 16.64
C ARG A 267 -4.96 12.69 17.75
N PRO A 268 -5.48 11.50 17.42
CA PRO A 268 -5.54 10.42 18.40
C PRO A 268 -4.13 10.04 18.89
N GLU A 269 -4.06 9.51 20.11
CA GLU A 269 -2.81 8.97 20.65
C GLU A 269 -2.53 7.55 20.13
N TRP A 270 -2.38 7.43 18.80
CA TRP A 270 -2.20 6.14 18.13
C TRP A 270 -1.00 5.33 18.63
N GLU A 271 0.01 5.99 19.21
CA GLU A 271 1.16 5.34 19.85
C GLU A 271 0.74 4.41 20.97
N LYS A 272 -0.36 4.69 21.66
CA LYS A 272 -0.92 3.80 22.70
C LYS A 272 -1.53 2.51 22.12
N ALA A 273 -1.84 2.51 20.84
CA ALA A 273 -2.30 1.32 20.11
C ALA A 273 -1.17 0.64 19.32
N GLY A 274 0.07 1.09 19.45
CA GLY A 274 1.23 0.49 18.85
C GLY A 274 1.77 1.19 17.60
N ALA A 275 1.19 2.32 17.17
CA ALA A 275 1.77 3.14 16.11
C ALA A 275 3.06 3.82 16.59
N GLU A 276 3.94 4.14 15.66
CA GLU A 276 5.20 4.84 15.94
C GLU A 276 5.12 6.27 15.43
N LEU A 277 5.21 7.25 16.33
CA LEU A 277 5.26 8.67 15.99
C LEU A 277 6.72 9.08 15.90
N VAL A 278 7.12 9.58 14.72
CA VAL A 278 8.52 9.89 14.39
C VAL A 278 8.65 11.29 13.78
N ALA A 279 9.88 11.81 13.74
CA ALA A 279 10.18 13.06 13.05
C ALA A 279 10.32 12.86 11.54
N ASP A 280 10.81 11.69 11.11
CA ASP A 280 11.07 11.36 9.70
C ASP A 280 10.68 9.90 9.41
N VAL A 281 9.73 9.72 8.50
CA VAL A 281 9.21 8.41 8.10
C VAL A 281 10.08 7.74 7.04
N VAL A 282 10.85 8.49 6.26
CA VAL A 282 11.61 7.98 5.10
C VAL A 282 12.47 6.75 5.42
N PRO A 283 13.26 6.71 6.52
CA PRO A 283 14.06 5.52 6.81
C PRO A 283 13.24 4.24 7.03
N PHE A 284 12.07 4.35 7.65
CA PHE A 284 11.15 3.21 7.87
C PHE A 284 10.49 2.76 6.57
N GLU A 285 10.16 3.71 5.71
CA GLU A 285 9.59 3.46 4.39
C GLU A 285 10.59 2.70 3.50
N GLU A 286 11.84 3.15 3.44
CA GLU A 286 12.91 2.45 2.73
C GLU A 286 13.12 1.02 3.25
N MET A 287 13.08 0.83 4.57
CA MET A 287 13.19 -0.49 5.20
C MET A 287 12.09 -1.43 4.69
N LYS A 288 10.85 -0.99 4.73
CA LYS A 288 9.72 -1.77 4.22
C LYS A 288 9.84 -2.05 2.73
N LEU A 289 10.09 -1.03 1.92
CA LEU A 289 10.18 -1.16 0.47
C LEU A 289 11.26 -2.14 0.04
N ARG A 290 12.43 -2.10 0.66
CA ARG A 290 13.56 -2.93 0.27
C ARG A 290 13.48 -4.32 0.88
N MET A 291 13.27 -4.43 2.18
CA MET A 291 13.26 -5.73 2.85
C MET A 291 11.96 -6.51 2.58
N LEU A 292 10.80 -5.94 2.85
CA LEU A 292 9.53 -6.62 2.62
C LEU A 292 9.18 -6.66 1.13
N ASN A 293 8.97 -5.52 0.53
CA ASN A 293 8.45 -5.46 -0.84
C ASN A 293 9.47 -5.99 -1.85
N GLY A 294 10.77 -5.78 -1.63
CA GLY A 294 11.84 -6.33 -2.48
C GLY A 294 11.87 -7.84 -2.46
N SER A 295 11.87 -8.46 -1.29
CA SER A 295 11.82 -9.92 -1.16
C SER A 295 10.50 -10.51 -1.68
N HIS A 296 9.41 -9.80 -1.51
CA HIS A 296 8.09 -10.17 -2.03
C HIS A 296 8.10 -10.29 -3.55
N SER A 297 8.67 -9.30 -4.24
CA SER A 297 8.82 -9.33 -5.70
C SER A 297 9.78 -10.44 -6.15
N PHE A 298 10.90 -10.63 -5.46
CA PHE A 298 11.84 -11.72 -5.69
C PHE A 298 11.12 -13.08 -5.66
N LEU A 299 10.37 -13.34 -4.60
CA LEU A 299 9.62 -14.58 -4.43
C LEU A 299 8.48 -14.72 -5.45
N ALA A 300 7.83 -13.62 -5.82
CA ALA A 300 6.72 -13.64 -6.78
C ALA A 300 7.18 -14.10 -8.16
N TYR A 301 8.23 -13.52 -8.71
CA TYR A 301 8.74 -13.90 -10.03
C TYR A 301 9.33 -15.30 -10.04
N LEU A 302 10.24 -15.57 -9.12
CA LEU A 302 10.94 -16.86 -9.08
C LEU A 302 10.03 -17.99 -8.58
N GLY A 303 9.10 -17.69 -7.69
CA GLY A 303 8.09 -18.64 -7.22
C GLY A 303 7.09 -19.00 -8.30
N TYR A 304 6.57 -18.01 -9.02
CA TYR A 304 5.66 -18.26 -10.15
C TYR A 304 6.31 -19.16 -11.20
N LEU A 305 7.55 -18.85 -11.58
CA LEU A 305 8.30 -19.64 -12.56
C LEU A 305 8.53 -21.09 -12.09
N ALA A 306 8.70 -21.30 -10.79
CA ALA A 306 8.85 -22.65 -10.20
C ALA A 306 7.52 -23.40 -10.05
N GLY A 307 6.40 -22.75 -10.34
CA GLY A 307 5.06 -23.35 -10.19
C GLY A 307 4.41 -23.10 -8.83
N TYR A 308 4.98 -22.26 -7.99
CA TYR A 308 4.39 -21.87 -6.72
C TYR A 308 3.33 -20.79 -6.95
N GLN A 309 2.08 -21.07 -6.58
CA GLN A 309 0.97 -20.17 -6.79
C GLN A 309 0.82 -19.15 -5.66
N HIS A 310 1.31 -19.47 -4.47
CA HIS A 310 1.20 -18.63 -3.27
C HIS A 310 2.56 -18.45 -2.59
N ILE A 311 2.73 -17.34 -1.92
CA ILE A 311 3.98 -17.00 -1.21
C ILE A 311 4.31 -18.02 -0.11
N ASN A 312 3.30 -18.51 0.62
CA ASN A 312 3.53 -19.52 1.65
C ASN A 312 4.10 -20.84 1.07
N GLU A 313 3.75 -21.19 -0.17
CA GLU A 313 4.37 -22.34 -0.85
C GLU A 313 5.87 -22.10 -1.10
N CYS A 314 6.27 -20.88 -1.45
CA CYS A 314 7.69 -20.54 -1.57
C CYS A 314 8.44 -20.75 -0.25
N MET A 315 7.79 -20.48 0.88
CA MET A 315 8.41 -20.63 2.21
C MET A 315 8.56 -22.09 2.65
N GLU A 316 7.79 -23.00 2.09
CA GLU A 316 7.95 -24.45 2.30
C GLU A 316 9.21 -24.98 1.60
N ASP A 317 9.69 -24.30 0.57
CA ASP A 317 10.97 -24.57 -0.08
C ASP A 317 12.12 -23.89 0.71
N GLU A 318 12.97 -24.70 1.33
CA GLU A 318 14.07 -24.19 2.16
C GLU A 318 15.02 -23.28 1.41
N ASN A 319 15.26 -23.53 0.12
CA ASN A 319 16.13 -22.72 -0.70
C ASN A 319 15.55 -21.35 -0.99
N TYR A 320 14.24 -21.28 -1.29
CA TYR A 320 13.53 -20.02 -1.46
C TYR A 320 13.50 -19.20 -0.17
N ARG A 321 13.19 -19.86 0.94
CA ARG A 321 13.17 -19.22 2.26
C ARG A 321 14.53 -18.65 2.63
N HIS A 322 15.59 -19.46 2.46
CA HIS A 322 16.95 -19.03 2.75
C HIS A 322 17.42 -17.90 1.83
N ALA A 323 17.15 -18.00 0.52
CA ALA A 323 17.48 -16.95 -0.44
C ALA A 323 16.80 -15.62 -0.11
N ALA A 324 15.51 -15.65 0.21
CA ALA A 324 14.75 -14.45 0.61
C ALA A 324 15.33 -13.82 1.89
N HIS A 325 15.63 -14.63 2.90
CA HIS A 325 16.22 -14.16 4.16
C HIS A 325 17.60 -13.54 3.94
N THR A 326 18.44 -14.18 3.13
CA THR A 326 19.77 -13.67 2.77
C THR A 326 19.69 -12.37 1.98
N LEU A 327 18.75 -12.29 1.03
CA LEU A 327 18.49 -11.06 0.29
C LEU A 327 18.15 -9.91 1.26
N MET A 328 17.27 -10.15 2.23
CA MET A 328 16.88 -9.14 3.21
C MET A 328 18.08 -8.65 4.04
N LEU A 329 18.87 -9.56 4.61
CA LEU A 329 19.93 -9.21 5.56
C LEU A 329 21.25 -8.81 4.91
N ASN A 330 21.64 -9.46 3.82
CA ASN A 330 22.96 -9.24 3.23
C ASN A 330 22.94 -8.22 2.09
N GLU A 331 21.82 -8.06 1.40
CA GLU A 331 21.77 -7.18 0.23
C GLU A 331 20.84 -5.98 0.42
N GLN A 332 19.75 -6.08 1.16
CA GLN A 332 18.85 -4.97 1.40
C GLN A 332 19.19 -4.19 2.69
N ALA A 333 19.32 -4.87 3.81
CA ALA A 333 19.59 -4.22 5.10
C ALA A 333 20.80 -3.29 5.10
N PRO A 334 21.96 -3.63 4.46
CA PRO A 334 23.12 -2.73 4.43
C PRO A 334 22.85 -1.38 3.74
N THR A 335 21.87 -1.30 2.87
CA THR A 335 21.50 -0.08 2.13
C THR A 335 20.65 0.89 2.95
N LEU A 336 20.16 0.47 4.13
CA LEU A 336 19.17 1.20 4.90
C LEU A 336 19.80 2.21 5.85
N LYS A 337 19.08 3.33 6.04
CA LYS A 337 19.44 4.41 6.96
C LYS A 337 18.71 4.34 8.30
N VAL A 338 17.74 3.44 8.44
CA VAL A 338 16.95 3.29 9.67
C VAL A 338 17.84 2.95 10.86
N LYS A 339 17.56 3.57 12.00
CA LYS A 339 18.29 3.36 13.25
C LYS A 339 17.34 2.87 14.34
N GLY A 340 17.88 2.12 15.31
CA GLY A 340 17.13 1.64 16.46
C GLY A 340 16.19 0.47 16.14
N VAL A 341 16.30 -0.17 14.99
CA VAL A 341 15.53 -1.35 14.58
C VAL A 341 16.46 -2.55 14.50
N ASP A 342 16.06 -3.65 15.11
CA ASP A 342 16.72 -4.94 14.92
C ASP A 342 16.30 -5.53 13.57
N LEU A 343 17.12 -5.33 12.55
CA LEU A 343 16.83 -5.77 11.18
C LEU A 343 16.83 -7.28 11.04
N ALA A 344 17.64 -7.99 11.83
CA ALA A 344 17.62 -9.47 11.84
C ALA A 344 16.26 -9.98 12.36
N HIS A 345 15.77 -9.42 13.44
CA HIS A 345 14.45 -9.75 13.96
C HIS A 345 13.33 -9.38 12.97
N TYR A 346 13.46 -8.23 12.32
CA TYR A 346 12.51 -7.80 11.29
C TYR A 346 12.48 -8.80 10.11
N ALA A 347 13.64 -9.26 9.64
CA ALA A 347 13.71 -10.29 8.60
C ALA A 347 13.04 -11.60 9.02
N ASP A 348 13.26 -12.05 10.25
CA ASP A 348 12.60 -13.25 10.79
C ASP A 348 11.08 -13.09 10.86
N GLN A 349 10.61 -11.91 11.26
CA GLN A 349 9.18 -11.60 11.23
C GLN A 349 8.60 -11.64 9.81
N LEU A 350 9.33 -11.12 8.82
CA LEU A 350 8.90 -11.15 7.42
C LEU A 350 8.76 -12.59 6.90
N ILE A 351 9.73 -13.44 7.20
CA ILE A 351 9.66 -14.87 6.84
C ILE A 351 8.45 -15.54 7.51
N ALA A 352 8.20 -15.25 8.78
CA ALA A 352 7.03 -15.80 9.48
C ALA A 352 5.71 -15.33 8.84
N ARG A 353 5.62 -14.07 8.46
CA ARG A 353 4.44 -13.51 7.77
C ARG A 353 4.22 -14.18 6.41
N TYR A 354 5.28 -14.37 5.62
CA TYR A 354 5.19 -15.07 4.33
C TYR A 354 4.80 -16.53 4.47
N SER A 355 5.18 -17.16 5.57
CA SER A 355 4.90 -18.58 5.85
C SER A 355 3.44 -18.84 6.27
N ASN A 356 2.67 -17.80 6.53
CA ASN A 356 1.27 -17.92 6.98
C ASN A 356 0.37 -18.50 5.87
N PRO A 357 -0.09 -19.76 5.97
CA PRO A 357 -0.87 -20.40 4.92
C PRO A 357 -2.30 -19.87 4.82
N ALA A 358 -2.78 -19.16 5.84
CA ALA A 358 -4.13 -18.61 5.86
C ALA A 358 -4.29 -17.41 4.92
N LEU A 359 -3.22 -16.70 4.58
CA LEU A 359 -3.26 -15.52 3.73
C LEU A 359 -3.43 -15.84 2.24
N ARG A 360 -2.84 -16.92 1.75
CA ARG A 360 -2.90 -17.38 0.35
C ARG A 360 -2.63 -16.26 -0.66
N HIS A 361 -1.57 -15.49 -0.42
CA HIS A 361 -1.20 -14.37 -1.27
C HIS A 361 -0.58 -14.87 -2.57
N ARG A 362 -1.21 -14.57 -3.69
CA ARG A 362 -0.84 -15.10 -5.00
C ARG A 362 0.43 -14.47 -5.53
N THR A 363 1.37 -15.32 -5.98
CA THR A 363 2.59 -14.87 -6.66
C THR A 363 2.28 -14.04 -7.89
N TRP A 364 1.30 -14.44 -8.69
CA TRP A 364 0.85 -13.70 -9.86
C TRP A 364 0.38 -12.27 -9.53
N GLN A 365 -0.36 -12.09 -8.45
CA GLN A 365 -0.84 -10.77 -8.03
C GLN A 365 0.30 -9.84 -7.62
N ILE A 366 1.28 -10.36 -6.90
CA ILE A 366 2.46 -9.60 -6.47
C ILE A 366 3.36 -9.26 -7.66
N ALA A 367 3.43 -10.15 -8.65
CA ALA A 367 4.22 -9.99 -9.86
C ALA A 367 3.72 -8.86 -10.79
N MET A 368 2.49 -8.39 -10.60
CA MET A 368 1.92 -7.28 -11.38
C MET A 368 2.71 -5.98 -11.19
N ASP A 369 2.72 -5.15 -12.23
CA ASP A 369 3.29 -3.80 -12.19
C ASP A 369 4.79 -3.74 -11.88
N GLY A 370 5.54 -4.75 -12.33
CA GLY A 370 6.99 -4.85 -12.07
C GLY A 370 7.77 -3.63 -12.55
N SER A 371 7.36 -3.00 -13.66
CA SER A 371 7.99 -1.78 -14.15
C SER A 371 7.95 -0.63 -13.14
N GLN A 372 6.93 -0.57 -12.32
CA GLN A 372 6.72 0.45 -11.28
C GLN A 372 7.36 0.06 -9.95
N LYS A 373 7.57 -1.23 -9.73
CA LYS A 373 8.03 -1.78 -8.45
C LYS A 373 9.54 -2.00 -8.39
N LEU A 374 10.14 -2.52 -9.45
CA LEU A 374 11.58 -2.85 -9.50
C LEU A 374 12.49 -1.69 -9.10
N PRO A 375 12.30 -0.45 -9.60
CA PRO A 375 13.21 0.64 -9.27
C PRO A 375 13.39 0.85 -7.78
N GLN A 376 12.31 0.94 -7.05
CA GLN A 376 12.31 1.25 -5.60
C GLN A 376 12.64 0.05 -4.73
N ARG A 377 12.26 -1.15 -5.18
CA ARG A 377 12.38 -2.38 -4.40
C ARG A 377 13.74 -3.05 -4.54
N MET A 378 14.37 -2.91 -5.71
CA MET A 378 15.61 -3.63 -6.04
C MET A 378 16.69 -2.75 -6.66
N LEU A 379 16.36 -1.91 -7.63
CA LEU A 379 17.38 -1.19 -8.41
C LEU A 379 18.10 -0.10 -7.62
N ASP A 380 17.43 0.57 -6.71
CA ASP A 380 18.08 1.55 -5.83
C ASP A 380 19.10 0.88 -4.92
N SER A 381 18.82 -0.32 -4.44
CA SER A 381 19.77 -1.13 -3.67
C SER A 381 20.94 -1.60 -4.53
N VAL A 382 20.73 -1.99 -5.78
CA VAL A 382 21.80 -2.31 -6.73
C VAL A 382 22.72 -1.10 -6.90
N ARG A 383 22.19 0.09 -7.09
CA ARG A 383 22.98 1.32 -7.21
C ARG A 383 23.84 1.56 -5.97
N TRP A 384 23.26 1.34 -4.80
CA TRP A 384 24.01 1.43 -3.55
C TRP A 384 25.20 0.47 -3.51
N HIS A 385 24.99 -0.80 -3.89
CA HIS A 385 26.05 -1.82 -3.92
C HIS A 385 27.12 -1.51 -4.95
N LEU A 386 26.76 -0.97 -6.10
CA LEU A 386 27.74 -0.55 -7.12
C LEU A 386 28.67 0.55 -6.61
N VAL A 387 28.16 1.49 -5.84
CA VAL A 387 28.96 2.55 -5.21
C VAL A 387 29.88 1.98 -4.12
N HIS A 388 29.43 0.97 -3.38
CA HIS A 388 30.14 0.40 -2.23
C HIS A 388 30.95 -0.85 -2.55
N ASN A 389 30.97 -1.29 -3.81
CA ASN A 389 31.65 -2.52 -4.26
C ASN A 389 31.27 -3.77 -3.43
N SER A 390 30.00 -3.91 -3.11
CA SER A 390 29.47 -5.01 -2.33
C SER A 390 28.58 -5.93 -3.17
N ASP A 391 28.28 -7.12 -2.64
CA ASP A 391 27.53 -8.15 -3.34
C ASP A 391 26.03 -7.81 -3.49
N PHE A 392 25.52 -8.00 -4.71
CA PHE A 392 24.10 -7.88 -5.04
C PHE A 392 23.60 -9.04 -5.92
N SER A 393 24.19 -10.21 -5.76
CA SER A 393 23.89 -11.37 -6.61
C SER A 393 22.41 -11.81 -6.55
N LEU A 394 21.78 -11.77 -5.38
CA LEU A 394 20.37 -12.11 -5.23
C LEU A 394 19.44 -11.02 -5.81
N LEU A 395 19.80 -9.76 -5.67
CA LEU A 395 19.09 -8.67 -6.35
C LEU A 395 19.15 -8.85 -7.86
N ALA A 396 20.31 -9.17 -8.41
CA ALA A 396 20.48 -9.47 -9.84
C ALA A 396 19.63 -10.67 -10.27
N LEU A 397 19.57 -11.72 -9.45
CA LEU A 397 18.70 -12.88 -9.71
C LEU A 397 17.21 -12.46 -9.71
N GLY A 398 16.79 -11.60 -8.81
CA GLY A 398 15.42 -11.07 -8.76
C GLY A 398 15.07 -10.30 -10.04
N VAL A 399 15.97 -9.45 -10.51
CA VAL A 399 15.83 -8.73 -11.78
C VAL A 399 15.75 -9.70 -12.96
N ALA A 400 16.62 -10.68 -13.04
CA ALA A 400 16.59 -11.73 -14.06
C ALA A 400 15.29 -12.55 -14.00
N GLY A 401 14.78 -12.81 -12.81
CA GLY A 401 13.48 -13.46 -12.60
C GLY A 401 12.33 -12.67 -13.21
N TRP A 402 12.30 -11.35 -13.00
CA TRP A 402 11.34 -10.49 -13.66
C TRP A 402 11.47 -10.55 -15.19
N MET A 403 12.71 -10.49 -15.72
CA MET A 403 12.95 -10.56 -17.16
C MET A 403 12.43 -11.89 -17.75
N ARG A 404 12.66 -12.99 -17.04
CA ARG A 404 12.16 -14.30 -17.48
C ARG A 404 10.62 -14.35 -17.43
N TYR A 405 10.02 -13.79 -16.41
CA TYR A 405 8.57 -13.72 -16.24
C TYR A 405 7.90 -12.89 -17.35
N VAL A 406 8.40 -11.70 -17.64
CA VAL A 406 7.82 -10.82 -18.66
C VAL A 406 8.03 -11.31 -20.09
N GLY A 407 8.83 -12.36 -20.30
CA GLY A 407 8.90 -13.08 -21.56
C GLY A 407 7.57 -13.68 -21.98
N GLY A 408 6.61 -13.78 -21.07
CA GLY A 408 5.23 -14.14 -21.35
C GLY A 408 4.96 -15.64 -21.47
N VAL A 409 5.96 -16.46 -21.22
CA VAL A 409 5.85 -17.93 -21.31
C VAL A 409 6.58 -18.55 -20.11
N ASP A 410 5.92 -19.45 -19.38
CA ASP A 410 6.51 -20.13 -18.25
C ASP A 410 7.44 -21.30 -18.67
N GLU A 411 7.99 -22.00 -17.68
CA GLU A 411 8.94 -23.10 -17.91
C GLU A 411 8.30 -24.31 -18.58
N GLN A 412 6.97 -24.45 -18.53
CA GLN A 412 6.21 -25.51 -19.18
C GLN A 412 5.67 -25.10 -20.56
N GLY A 413 6.02 -23.91 -21.04
CA GLY A 413 5.56 -23.39 -22.31
C GLY A 413 4.15 -22.78 -22.28
N GLN A 414 3.57 -22.60 -21.10
CA GLN A 414 2.26 -21.97 -20.92
C GLN A 414 2.37 -20.45 -20.90
N ALA A 415 1.34 -19.77 -21.41
CA ALA A 415 1.31 -18.31 -21.41
C ALA A 415 1.23 -17.75 -20.00
N ILE A 416 2.02 -16.71 -19.74
CA ILE A 416 1.93 -15.86 -18.55
C ILE A 416 1.16 -14.61 -18.93
N GLU A 417 0.07 -14.34 -18.23
CA GLU A 417 -0.65 -13.08 -18.36
C GLU A 417 0.08 -11.98 -17.60
N VAL A 418 0.90 -11.22 -18.32
CA VAL A 418 1.67 -10.11 -17.73
C VAL A 418 0.78 -8.88 -17.64
N SER A 419 0.61 -8.35 -16.42
CA SER A 419 -0.11 -7.10 -16.17
C SER A 419 0.89 -6.02 -15.76
N ASP A 420 1.01 -4.98 -16.57
CA ASP A 420 1.97 -3.91 -16.33
C ASP A 420 1.57 -2.65 -17.11
N PRO A 421 1.67 -1.43 -16.52
CA PRO A 421 1.41 -0.19 -17.25
C PRO A 421 2.31 0.01 -18.47
N LEU A 422 3.52 -0.56 -18.47
CA LEU A 422 4.47 -0.52 -19.60
C LEU A 422 4.44 -1.79 -20.45
N LEU A 423 3.34 -2.54 -20.42
CA LEU A 423 3.25 -3.83 -21.12
C LEU A 423 3.60 -3.70 -22.59
N SER A 424 3.12 -2.68 -23.29
CA SER A 424 3.42 -2.44 -24.71
C SER A 424 4.93 -2.27 -24.95
N THR A 425 5.60 -1.48 -24.13
CA THR A 425 7.05 -1.26 -24.20
C THR A 425 7.82 -2.55 -23.91
N ILE A 426 7.40 -3.29 -22.88
CA ILE A 426 8.01 -4.57 -22.51
C ILE A 426 7.84 -5.58 -23.64
N GLN A 427 6.64 -5.73 -24.18
CA GLN A 427 6.37 -6.64 -25.30
C GLN A 427 7.17 -6.29 -26.56
N HIS A 428 7.36 -5.00 -26.84
CA HIS A 428 8.19 -4.55 -27.94
C HIS A 428 9.66 -5.01 -27.75
N ALA A 429 10.21 -4.84 -26.56
CA ALA A 429 11.56 -5.31 -26.23
C ALA A 429 11.68 -6.85 -26.33
N VAL A 430 10.69 -7.58 -25.81
CA VAL A 430 10.66 -9.04 -25.86
C VAL A 430 10.55 -9.54 -27.30
N ASN A 431 9.64 -9.01 -28.09
CA ASN A 431 9.39 -9.47 -29.46
C ASN A 431 10.52 -9.06 -30.43
N GLY A 432 11.25 -7.99 -30.12
CA GLY A 432 12.36 -7.48 -30.92
C GLY A 432 13.72 -8.11 -30.57
N SER A 433 13.77 -9.10 -29.70
CA SER A 433 15.02 -9.71 -29.23
C SER A 433 14.92 -11.23 -29.23
N GLU A 434 16.08 -11.88 -29.45
CA GLU A 434 16.22 -13.32 -29.26
C GLU A 434 16.40 -13.64 -27.77
N GLU A 435 16.00 -14.85 -27.39
CA GLU A 435 16.18 -15.36 -26.03
C GLU A 435 17.67 -15.42 -25.67
N GLY A 436 18.03 -15.00 -24.47
CA GLY A 436 19.39 -14.97 -23.98
C GLY A 436 19.92 -13.54 -23.76
N GLU A 437 21.17 -13.30 -24.08
CA GLU A 437 21.82 -11.98 -23.86
C GLU A 437 21.10 -10.83 -24.56
N SER A 438 20.64 -11.05 -25.78
CA SER A 438 19.88 -10.07 -26.55
C SER A 438 18.61 -9.62 -25.82
N ARG A 439 17.87 -10.57 -25.23
CA ARG A 439 16.66 -10.29 -24.45
C ARG A 439 16.97 -9.43 -23.23
N VAL A 440 18.00 -9.77 -22.48
CA VAL A 440 18.44 -9.00 -21.31
C VAL A 440 18.78 -7.56 -21.71
N MET A 441 19.57 -7.38 -22.76
CA MET A 441 19.95 -6.04 -23.22
C MET A 441 18.76 -5.23 -23.73
N ALA A 442 17.81 -5.86 -24.42
CA ALA A 442 16.60 -5.19 -24.86
C ALA A 442 15.75 -4.68 -23.71
N LEU A 443 15.58 -5.49 -22.66
CA LEU A 443 14.84 -5.10 -21.46
C LEU A 443 15.57 -4.03 -20.64
N LEU A 444 16.89 -4.13 -20.49
CA LEU A 444 17.71 -3.11 -19.83
C LEU A 444 17.65 -1.75 -20.56
N GLY A 445 17.35 -1.75 -21.86
CA GLY A 445 17.15 -0.54 -22.64
C GLY A 445 15.86 0.23 -22.34
N ILE A 446 14.97 -0.31 -21.51
CA ILE A 446 13.77 0.40 -21.06
C ILE A 446 14.17 1.43 -20.01
N GLU A 447 14.43 2.65 -20.47
CA GLU A 447 14.94 3.75 -19.64
C GLU A 447 14.01 4.09 -18.48
N ALA A 448 12.70 3.98 -18.68
CA ALA A 448 11.71 4.25 -17.64
C ALA A 448 11.85 3.32 -16.40
N ILE A 449 12.47 2.15 -16.57
CA ILE A 449 12.70 1.18 -15.50
C ILE A 449 14.14 1.28 -14.98
N PHE A 450 15.12 1.16 -15.86
CA PHE A 450 16.54 1.00 -15.51
C PHE A 450 17.36 2.28 -15.52
N GLY A 451 16.79 3.39 -16.03
CA GLY A 451 17.56 4.60 -16.24
C GLY A 451 18.56 4.44 -17.39
N LYS A 452 19.42 5.46 -17.57
CA LYS A 452 20.46 5.45 -18.61
C LYS A 452 21.76 4.82 -18.12
N GLU A 453 22.01 4.88 -16.80
CA GLU A 453 23.29 4.49 -16.20
C GLU A 453 23.41 2.98 -15.94
N LEU A 454 22.37 2.31 -15.42
CA LEU A 454 22.46 0.88 -15.09
C LEU A 454 22.84 -0.02 -16.27
N PRO A 455 22.32 0.18 -17.50
CA PRO A 455 22.76 -0.60 -18.65
C PRO A 455 24.26 -0.41 -19.01
N GLN A 456 24.90 0.64 -18.51
CA GLN A 456 26.32 0.93 -18.72
C GLN A 456 27.21 0.34 -17.59
N GLU A 457 26.62 -0.09 -16.50
CA GLU A 457 27.32 -0.68 -15.36
C GLU A 457 27.66 -2.15 -15.63
N ARG A 458 28.91 -2.41 -15.98
CA ARG A 458 29.38 -3.75 -16.40
C ARG A 458 29.07 -4.82 -15.34
N ALA A 459 29.36 -4.54 -14.08
CA ALA A 459 29.11 -5.49 -13.00
C ALA A 459 27.64 -5.89 -12.89
N PHE A 460 26.74 -4.93 -13.05
CA PHE A 460 25.30 -5.18 -13.05
C PHE A 460 24.86 -6.01 -14.24
N VAL A 461 25.25 -5.60 -15.45
CA VAL A 461 24.89 -6.31 -16.67
C VAL A 461 25.39 -7.77 -16.64
N GLU A 462 26.64 -7.99 -16.27
CA GLU A 462 27.19 -9.34 -16.20
C GLU A 462 26.46 -10.24 -15.19
N GLN A 463 26.13 -9.73 -14.02
CA GLN A 463 25.41 -10.52 -13.01
C GLN A 463 23.98 -10.85 -13.43
N VAL A 464 23.27 -9.90 -14.04
CA VAL A 464 21.92 -10.14 -14.58
C VAL A 464 21.97 -11.14 -15.74
N GLN A 465 22.92 -11.00 -16.67
CA GLN A 465 23.13 -11.95 -17.78
C GLN A 465 23.39 -13.36 -17.26
N GLN A 466 24.27 -13.49 -16.28
CA GLN A 466 24.62 -14.79 -15.71
C GLN A 466 23.39 -15.44 -15.03
N ALA A 467 22.66 -14.68 -14.23
CA ALA A 467 21.45 -15.16 -13.56
C ALA A 467 20.37 -15.58 -14.58
N TYR A 468 20.17 -14.77 -15.61
CA TYR A 468 19.20 -15.06 -16.66
C TYR A 468 19.54 -16.35 -17.41
N GLN A 469 20.81 -16.56 -17.76
CA GLN A 469 21.28 -17.81 -18.39
C GLN A 469 21.02 -19.03 -17.50
N GLN A 470 21.27 -18.92 -16.19
CA GLN A 470 20.99 -20.01 -15.27
C GLN A 470 19.47 -20.33 -15.22
N LEU A 471 18.63 -19.31 -15.22
CA LEU A 471 17.18 -19.50 -15.27
C LEU A 471 16.73 -20.23 -16.54
N LEU A 472 17.31 -19.89 -17.69
CA LEU A 472 17.01 -20.58 -18.94
C LEU A 472 17.50 -22.03 -18.94
N ALA A 473 18.72 -22.27 -18.42
CA ALA A 473 19.36 -23.58 -18.46
C ALA A 473 18.76 -24.57 -17.47
N LYS A 474 18.43 -24.13 -16.26
CA LYS A 474 18.06 -25.01 -15.14
C LYS A 474 16.65 -24.80 -14.62
N GLY A 475 16.02 -23.68 -14.95
CA GLY A 475 14.77 -23.25 -14.34
C GLY A 475 14.96 -22.52 -13.01
N ALA A 476 13.89 -21.90 -12.52
CA ALA A 476 13.92 -21.05 -11.33
C ALA A 476 14.26 -21.85 -10.06
N LYS A 477 13.66 -23.00 -9.86
CA LYS A 477 13.86 -23.81 -8.65
C LYS A 477 15.32 -24.21 -8.44
N ALA A 478 15.97 -24.75 -9.47
CA ALA A 478 17.38 -25.15 -9.41
C ALA A 478 18.32 -23.95 -9.30
N THR A 479 17.99 -22.85 -9.96
CA THR A 479 18.79 -21.62 -9.91
C THR A 479 18.73 -20.98 -8.51
N VAL A 480 17.56 -20.87 -7.91
CA VAL A 480 17.43 -20.38 -6.52
C VAL A 480 18.19 -21.28 -5.55
N ALA A 481 18.10 -22.59 -5.70
CA ALA A 481 18.86 -23.54 -4.87
C ALA A 481 20.38 -23.30 -4.97
N GLN A 482 20.90 -23.04 -6.17
CA GLN A 482 22.30 -22.73 -6.38
C GLN A 482 22.72 -21.40 -5.71
N TYR A 483 21.90 -20.36 -5.87
CA TYR A 483 22.17 -19.04 -5.26
C TYR A 483 22.04 -19.06 -3.74
N ALA A 484 21.14 -19.85 -3.20
CA ALA A 484 20.93 -19.99 -1.75
C ALA A 484 22.13 -20.64 -1.02
N GLN A 485 23.00 -21.35 -1.74
CA GLN A 485 24.19 -22.01 -1.18
C GLN A 485 25.45 -21.13 -1.21
N ARG A 486 25.38 -19.94 -1.78
CA ARG A 486 26.48 -18.96 -1.81
C ARG A 486 26.48 -18.13 -0.54
#